data_8976e38d55d74161edbba28dc0381cf6
#
_entry.id   8976e38d55d74161edbba28dc0381cf6
#
_cell.length_a   1.000
_cell.length_b   1.000
_cell.length_c   1.000
_cell.angle_alpha   90.00
_cell.angle_beta   90.00
_cell.angle_gamma   90.00
#
_symmetry.space_group_name_H-M   'P 1'
#
loop_
_entity.id
_entity.type
_entity.pdbx_description
1 polymer ?
#
loop_
_entity_poly.entity_id
_entity_poly.type
_entity_poly.pdbx_seq_one_letter_code
_entity_poly.pdbx_strand_id
1 'polypeptide(L)'
;MQKTVVRQGDTVTLALTPPAAFFPPSPVVIPIPKGTAGFRVEGLPACVPDDIETMVIPVGYATLAFPQAGTGSVQLKVPAQNRATYARTGHGVTEAVVDGGPLELTLTVVGPASNSSGATDAVGNKYPGTATFTCLRVRPVTAG
;
A
#
# COMPACT_ATOMS: atom_id res chain seq x y z
N MET A 1 -0.82 -20.04 12.09
CA MET A 1 0.53 -19.53 11.76
C MET A 1 0.64 -18.08 12.17
N GLN A 2 1.70 -17.75 12.87
CA GLN A 2 1.94 -16.36 13.26
C GLN A 2 2.52 -15.55 12.09
N LYS A 3 2.15 -14.28 12.04
CA LYS A 3 2.55 -13.37 10.99
C LYS A 3 3.35 -12.21 11.58
N THR A 4 4.28 -11.66 10.80
CA THR A 4 5.13 -10.56 11.23
C THR A 4 4.30 -9.28 11.37
N VAL A 5 4.45 -8.58 12.50
CA VAL A 5 3.79 -7.30 12.74
C VAL A 5 4.49 -6.22 11.89
N VAL A 6 3.72 -5.45 11.14
CA VAL A 6 4.22 -4.35 10.31
C VAL A 6 4.43 -3.12 11.19
N ARG A 7 5.53 -2.41 10.96
CA ARG A 7 5.90 -1.23 11.76
C ARG A 7 6.33 -0.07 10.86
N GLN A 8 6.41 1.10 11.44
CA GLN A 8 7.00 2.27 10.79
C GLN A 8 8.40 1.92 10.25
N GLY A 9 8.69 2.36 9.02
CA GLY A 9 9.98 2.08 8.36
C GLY A 9 10.00 0.83 7.51
N ASP A 10 9.05 -0.09 7.65
CA ASP A 10 8.87 -1.16 6.68
C ASP A 10 8.43 -0.58 5.35
N THR A 11 8.62 -1.33 4.28
CA THR A 11 8.29 -0.84 2.94
C THR A 11 7.15 -1.62 2.31
N VAL A 12 6.47 -0.96 1.38
CA VAL A 12 5.41 -1.55 0.56
C VAL A 12 5.84 -1.45 -0.89
N THR A 13 5.83 -2.58 -1.58
CA THR A 13 6.12 -2.63 -3.02
C THR A 13 4.81 -2.70 -3.78
N LEU A 14 4.60 -1.75 -4.69
CA LEU A 14 3.35 -1.58 -5.43
C LEU A 14 3.43 -2.23 -6.81
N ALA A 15 2.33 -2.82 -7.26
CA ALA A 15 2.20 -3.38 -8.60
C ALA A 15 0.80 -3.13 -9.15
N LEU A 16 0.70 -2.70 -10.41
CA LEU A 16 -0.58 -2.56 -11.09
C LEU A 16 -0.89 -3.82 -11.90
N THR A 17 -2.19 -4.11 -12.01
CA THR A 17 -2.65 -5.21 -12.85
C THR A 17 -2.61 -4.79 -14.32
N PRO A 18 -1.98 -5.57 -15.22
CA PRO A 18 -1.98 -5.25 -16.66
C PRO A 18 -3.40 -5.11 -17.21
N PRO A 19 -3.65 -4.22 -18.19
CA PRO A 19 -2.69 -3.49 -19.03
C PRO A 19 -2.13 -2.19 -18.41
N ALA A 20 -2.54 -1.80 -17.20
CA ALA A 20 -1.98 -0.64 -16.54
C ALA A 20 -0.62 -0.97 -15.91
N ALA A 21 0.29 -0.01 -15.93
CA ALA A 21 1.61 -0.15 -15.33
C ALA A 21 2.09 1.18 -14.78
N PHE A 22 2.98 1.15 -13.80
CA PHE A 22 3.63 2.35 -13.31
C PHE A 22 4.64 2.88 -14.35
N PHE A 23 4.82 4.18 -14.35
CA PHE A 23 5.79 4.84 -15.22
C PHE A 23 6.68 5.77 -14.38
N PRO A 24 8.00 5.67 -14.48
CA PRO A 24 8.77 4.70 -15.27
C PRO A 24 8.54 3.25 -14.81
N PRO A 25 8.80 2.25 -15.67
CA PRO A 25 8.51 0.84 -15.36
C PRO A 25 9.54 0.22 -14.42
N SER A 26 9.70 0.80 -13.26
CA SER A 26 10.58 0.32 -12.20
C SER A 26 9.73 0.04 -10.95
N PRO A 27 10.18 -0.83 -10.05
CA PRO A 27 9.44 -1.10 -8.82
C PRO A 27 9.19 0.17 -8.02
N VAL A 28 7.96 0.36 -7.56
CA VAL A 28 7.60 1.46 -6.68
C VAL A 28 7.61 0.94 -5.26
N VAL A 29 8.60 1.38 -4.47
CA VAL A 29 8.79 0.94 -3.08
C VAL A 29 8.62 2.17 -2.19
N ILE A 30 7.65 2.09 -1.27
CA ILE A 30 7.26 3.22 -0.43
C ILE A 30 7.49 2.85 1.04
N PRO A 31 8.24 3.67 1.80
CA PRO A 31 8.37 3.44 3.23
C PRO A 31 7.09 3.83 3.96
N ILE A 32 6.75 3.09 5.01
CA ILE A 32 5.59 3.39 5.84
C ILE A 32 5.98 4.55 6.78
N PRO A 33 5.27 5.70 6.71
CA PRO A 33 5.72 6.91 7.39
C PRO A 33 5.41 6.97 8.88
N LYS A 34 4.44 6.18 9.35
CA LYS A 34 4.01 6.25 10.77
C LYS A 34 3.43 4.95 11.25
N GLY A 35 3.45 4.76 12.57
CA GLY A 35 2.76 3.66 13.24
C GLY A 35 2.07 4.19 14.50
N THR A 36 0.79 3.88 14.66
CA THR A 36 -0.03 4.41 15.77
C THR A 36 -0.73 3.33 16.59
N ALA A 37 -0.21 2.09 16.53
CA ALA A 37 -0.81 0.97 17.29
C ALA A 37 -0.64 1.09 18.80
N GLY A 38 0.30 1.90 19.25
CA GLY A 38 0.52 2.10 20.70
C GLY A 38 1.56 1.18 21.32
N PHE A 39 2.19 0.33 20.51
CA PHE A 39 3.35 -0.47 20.96
C PHE A 39 4.44 -0.43 19.88
N ARG A 40 5.62 -0.87 20.24
CA ARG A 40 6.78 -0.86 19.36
C ARG A 40 7.28 -2.27 19.09
N VAL A 41 7.84 -2.46 17.91
CA VAL A 41 8.51 -3.69 17.51
C VAL A 41 9.97 -3.31 17.25
N GLU A 42 10.89 -3.81 18.07
CA GLU A 42 12.31 -3.47 17.99
C GLU A 42 12.56 -1.95 17.96
N GLY A 43 11.85 -1.21 18.79
CA GLY A 43 12.04 0.23 18.93
C GLY A 43 11.27 1.10 17.94
N LEU A 44 10.56 0.52 16.98
CA LEU A 44 9.78 1.28 16.00
C LEU A 44 8.27 1.04 16.18
N PRO A 45 7.46 2.10 16.02
CA PRO A 45 6.01 1.96 16.25
C PRO A 45 5.34 0.98 15.29
N ALA A 46 4.50 0.10 15.83
CA ALA A 46 3.68 -0.79 15.02
C ALA A 46 2.51 -0.03 14.38
N CYS A 47 1.97 -0.56 13.29
CA CYS A 47 0.93 0.08 12.49
C CYS A 47 -0.45 -0.47 12.80
N VAL A 48 -1.47 0.40 12.73
CA VAL A 48 -2.87 0.02 12.62
C VAL A 48 -3.29 0.13 11.15
N PRO A 49 -4.40 -0.50 10.73
CA PRO A 49 -4.83 -0.43 9.33
C PRO A 49 -4.95 0.99 8.80
N ASP A 50 -5.43 1.95 9.59
CA ASP A 50 -5.56 3.34 9.16
C ASP A 50 -4.22 3.97 8.78
N ASP A 51 -3.12 3.56 9.40
CA ASP A 51 -1.79 4.09 9.06
C ASP A 51 -1.41 3.79 7.61
N ILE A 52 -1.94 2.69 7.08
CA ILE A 52 -1.72 2.27 5.69
C ILE A 52 -2.80 2.84 4.78
N GLU A 53 -4.07 2.75 5.19
CA GLU A 53 -5.21 3.11 4.34
C GLU A 53 -5.32 4.62 4.12
N THR A 54 -4.76 5.43 5.00
CA THR A 54 -4.73 6.89 4.84
C THR A 54 -3.56 7.40 4.02
N MET A 55 -2.62 6.53 3.65
CA MET A 55 -1.50 6.92 2.78
C MET A 55 -2.04 7.29 1.39
N VAL A 56 -1.60 8.44 0.88
CA VAL A 56 -1.90 8.88 -0.49
C VAL A 56 -0.56 8.96 -1.22
N ILE A 57 -0.40 8.13 -2.25
CA ILE A 57 0.89 7.96 -2.92
C ILE A 57 0.76 8.45 -4.36
N PRO A 58 1.39 9.58 -4.73
CA PRO A 58 1.39 10.04 -6.13
C PRO A 58 2.33 9.18 -6.96
N VAL A 59 1.87 8.76 -8.14
CA VAL A 59 2.65 7.91 -9.06
C VAL A 59 2.38 8.31 -10.51
N GLY A 60 3.32 7.95 -11.39
CA GLY A 60 3.10 7.97 -12.83
C GLY A 60 2.54 6.64 -13.30
N TYR A 61 1.74 6.65 -14.34
CA TYR A 61 1.16 5.43 -14.90
C TYR A 61 1.02 5.54 -16.43
N ALA A 62 0.87 4.40 -17.07
CA ALA A 62 0.54 4.29 -18.49
C ALA A 62 -0.25 3.01 -18.73
N THR A 63 -0.98 2.96 -19.84
CA THR A 63 -1.70 1.75 -20.25
C THR A 63 -1.40 1.44 -21.71
N LEU A 64 -1.84 0.27 -22.20
CA LEU A 64 -1.69 -0.06 -23.62
C LEU A 64 -2.43 0.92 -24.53
N ALA A 65 -3.61 1.37 -24.11
CA ALA A 65 -4.41 2.34 -24.87
C ALA A 65 -3.84 3.77 -24.79
N PHE A 66 -3.15 4.10 -23.69
CA PHE A 66 -2.60 5.42 -23.43
C PHE A 66 -1.13 5.30 -22.98
N PRO A 67 -0.20 5.09 -23.95
CA PRO A 67 1.20 4.83 -23.62
C PRO A 67 2.00 6.07 -23.19
N GLN A 68 1.46 7.29 -23.40
CA GLN A 68 2.09 8.51 -22.90
C GLN A 68 1.65 8.72 -21.45
N ALA A 69 2.64 8.73 -20.56
CA ALA A 69 2.40 8.66 -19.12
C ALA A 69 1.52 9.79 -18.58
N GLY A 70 0.62 9.45 -17.69
CA GLY A 70 -0.13 10.37 -16.85
C GLY A 70 0.27 10.23 -15.39
N THR A 71 -0.52 10.82 -14.51
CA THR A 71 -0.31 10.75 -13.08
C THR A 71 -1.57 10.24 -12.37
N GLY A 72 -1.38 9.59 -11.24
CA GLY A 72 -2.48 9.11 -10.43
C GLY A 72 -2.09 9.08 -8.97
N SER A 73 -3.07 8.74 -8.14
CA SER A 73 -2.90 8.58 -6.70
C SER A 73 -3.24 7.15 -6.32
N VAL A 74 -2.36 6.51 -5.57
CA VAL A 74 -2.54 5.14 -5.10
C VAL A 74 -3.08 5.18 -3.67
N GLN A 75 -4.12 4.39 -3.42
CA GLN A 75 -4.63 4.11 -2.10
C GLN A 75 -4.58 2.61 -1.84
N LEU A 76 -4.29 2.25 -0.59
CA LEU A 76 -4.17 0.86 -0.18
C LEU A 76 -5.31 0.51 0.77
N LYS A 77 -5.74 -0.76 0.72
CA LYS A 77 -6.72 -1.31 1.64
C LYS A 77 -6.13 -2.55 2.29
N VAL A 78 -6.25 -2.63 3.61
CA VAL A 78 -5.73 -3.75 4.40
C VAL A 78 -6.82 -4.80 4.55
N PRO A 79 -6.71 -5.95 3.85
CA PRO A 79 -7.72 -7.01 3.97
C PRO A 79 -7.61 -7.73 5.33
N ALA A 80 -8.62 -8.55 5.65
CA ALA A 80 -8.70 -9.23 6.95
C ALA A 80 -7.47 -10.09 7.26
N GLN A 81 -6.88 -10.71 6.26
CA GLN A 81 -5.68 -11.55 6.42
C GLN A 81 -4.45 -10.78 6.88
N ASN A 82 -4.46 -9.45 6.75
CA ASN A 82 -3.38 -8.56 7.16
C ASN A 82 -3.70 -7.83 8.46
N ARG A 83 -4.70 -8.28 9.20
CA ARG A 83 -5.12 -7.68 10.47
C ARG A 83 -5.05 -8.72 11.57
N ALA A 84 -4.53 -8.31 12.73
CA ALA A 84 -4.54 -9.14 13.92
C ALA A 84 -5.01 -8.30 15.10
N THR A 85 -5.93 -8.84 15.90
CA THR A 85 -6.45 -8.12 17.06
C THR A 85 -5.47 -8.23 18.23
N TYR A 86 -5.42 -7.18 19.05
CA TYR A 86 -4.66 -7.17 20.28
C TYR A 86 -5.36 -6.30 21.32
N ALA A 87 -5.13 -6.61 22.59
CA ALA A 87 -5.67 -5.80 23.69
C ALA A 87 -4.74 -4.61 23.94
N ARG A 88 -5.35 -3.44 24.16
CA ARG A 88 -4.62 -2.21 24.45
C ARG A 88 -5.18 -1.56 25.69
N THR A 89 -4.34 -1.33 26.68
CA THR A 89 -4.74 -0.75 27.95
C THR A 89 -5.51 0.57 27.75
N GLY A 90 -6.73 0.63 28.29
CA GLY A 90 -7.58 1.80 28.17
C GLY A 90 -8.29 1.98 26.83
N HIS A 91 -8.06 1.10 25.86
CA HIS A 91 -8.61 1.22 24.52
C HIS A 91 -9.35 -0.02 24.02
N GLY A 92 -9.47 -1.06 24.85
CA GLY A 92 -10.12 -2.30 24.47
C GLY A 92 -9.32 -3.09 23.45
N VAL A 93 -10.00 -3.70 22.48
CA VAL A 93 -9.37 -4.50 21.42
C VAL A 93 -9.13 -3.62 20.21
N THR A 94 -7.92 -3.66 19.69
CA THR A 94 -7.50 -2.88 18.51
C THR A 94 -6.89 -3.85 17.50
N GLU A 95 -6.90 -3.46 16.22
CA GLU A 95 -6.24 -4.23 15.16
C GLU A 95 -4.85 -3.69 14.86
N ALA A 96 -3.89 -4.59 14.68
CA ALA A 96 -2.57 -4.26 14.16
C ALA A 96 -2.42 -4.82 12.75
N VAL A 97 -1.55 -4.21 11.94
CA VAL A 97 -1.25 -4.69 10.59
C VAL A 97 -0.19 -5.79 10.68
N VAL A 98 -0.44 -6.89 10.00
CA VAL A 98 0.49 -8.01 9.91
C VAL A 98 0.74 -8.35 8.44
N ASP A 99 1.89 -8.97 8.17
CA ASP A 99 2.24 -9.42 6.82
C ASP A 99 1.57 -10.78 6.56
N GLY A 100 0.32 -10.73 6.10
CA GLY A 100 -0.50 -11.92 5.84
C GLY A 100 -0.81 -12.16 4.38
N GLY A 101 -0.24 -11.38 3.47
CA GLY A 101 -0.47 -11.49 2.04
C GLY A 101 -0.52 -10.11 1.38
N PRO A 102 -0.83 -10.05 0.07
CA PRO A 102 -0.88 -8.78 -0.63
C PRO A 102 -2.05 -7.91 -0.17
N LEU A 103 -1.81 -6.61 -0.14
CA LEU A 103 -2.84 -5.59 0.08
C LEU A 103 -3.57 -5.31 -1.23
N GLU A 104 -4.79 -4.80 -1.13
CA GLU A 104 -5.52 -4.29 -2.27
C GLU A 104 -5.05 -2.87 -2.60
N LEU A 105 -4.79 -2.61 -3.87
CA LEU A 105 -4.32 -1.32 -4.36
C LEU A 105 -5.31 -0.78 -5.38
N THR A 106 -5.62 0.51 -5.29
CA THR A 106 -6.42 1.21 -6.29
C THR A 106 -5.69 2.48 -6.70
N LEU A 107 -5.41 2.61 -8.00
CA LEU A 107 -4.88 3.84 -8.58
C LEU A 107 -6.03 4.64 -9.14
N THR A 108 -6.16 5.90 -8.72
CA THR A 108 -7.17 6.84 -9.25
C THR A 108 -6.46 7.86 -10.12
N VAL A 109 -6.94 8.05 -11.34
CA VAL A 109 -6.32 8.96 -12.31
C VAL A 109 -6.54 10.42 -11.90
N VAL A 110 -5.46 11.18 -11.82
CA VAL A 110 -5.47 12.62 -11.53
C VAL A 110 -5.10 13.40 -12.78
N GLY A 111 -3.96 13.07 -13.41
CA GLY A 111 -3.56 13.65 -14.70
C GLY A 111 -3.60 12.55 -15.75
N PRO A 112 -4.58 12.58 -16.68
CA PRO A 112 -4.79 11.44 -17.59
C PRO A 112 -3.61 11.14 -18.50
N ALA A 113 -3.30 9.85 -18.67
CA ALA A 113 -2.39 9.39 -19.71
C ALA A 113 -3.03 9.60 -21.09
N SER A 114 -2.22 9.64 -22.14
CA SER A 114 -2.69 9.94 -23.49
C SER A 114 -2.06 9.02 -24.53
N ASN A 115 -2.57 9.10 -25.76
CA ASN A 115 -1.98 8.40 -26.90
C ASN A 115 -1.56 9.39 -28.00
N SER A 116 -0.92 8.87 -29.03
CA SER A 116 -0.38 9.69 -30.14
C SER A 116 -1.44 10.38 -30.97
N SER A 117 -2.69 9.94 -30.90
CA SER A 117 -3.81 10.59 -31.63
C SER A 117 -4.48 11.68 -30.78
N GLY A 118 -3.98 11.97 -29.59
CA GLY A 118 -4.51 13.02 -28.72
C GLY A 118 -5.66 12.59 -27.82
N ALA A 119 -6.04 11.32 -27.85
CA ALA A 119 -7.04 10.80 -26.91
C ALA A 119 -6.40 10.65 -25.54
N THR A 120 -7.20 10.87 -24.49
CA THR A 120 -6.76 10.80 -23.11
C THR A 120 -7.62 9.86 -22.30
N ASP A 121 -7.02 9.29 -21.24
CA ASP A 121 -7.76 8.57 -20.23
C ASP A 121 -8.72 9.53 -19.49
N ALA A 122 -9.61 8.99 -18.68
CA ALA A 122 -10.57 9.81 -17.95
C ALA A 122 -10.08 10.10 -16.54
N VAL A 123 -10.20 11.35 -16.11
CA VAL A 123 -9.95 11.72 -14.70
C VAL A 123 -10.92 10.95 -13.81
N GLY A 124 -10.40 10.37 -12.74
CA GLY A 124 -11.20 9.57 -11.80
C GLY A 124 -11.32 8.10 -12.17
N ASN A 125 -10.79 7.66 -13.31
CA ASN A 125 -10.69 6.24 -13.62
C ASN A 125 -9.86 5.52 -12.56
N LYS A 126 -10.21 4.27 -12.29
CA LYS A 126 -9.56 3.46 -11.26
C LYS A 126 -8.96 2.19 -11.89
N TYR A 127 -7.74 1.89 -11.49
CA TYR A 127 -7.03 0.69 -11.92
C TYR A 127 -6.66 -0.13 -10.68
N PRO A 128 -6.94 -1.43 -10.70
CA PRO A 128 -6.61 -2.30 -9.58
C PRO A 128 -5.15 -2.70 -9.58
N GLY A 129 -4.67 -3.11 -8.41
CA GLY A 129 -3.34 -3.64 -8.27
C GLY A 129 -3.18 -4.29 -6.91
N THR A 130 -1.93 -4.61 -6.58
CA THR A 130 -1.58 -5.22 -5.30
C THR A 130 -0.37 -4.51 -4.71
N ALA A 131 -0.23 -4.65 -3.40
CA ALA A 131 0.94 -4.15 -2.69
C ALA A 131 1.39 -5.20 -1.69
N THR A 132 2.71 -5.39 -1.58
CA THR A 132 3.28 -6.39 -0.67
C THR A 132 4.22 -5.71 0.31
N PHE A 133 4.16 -6.15 1.57
CA PHE A 133 5.07 -5.67 2.59
C PHE A 133 6.44 -6.30 2.44
N THR A 134 7.47 -5.49 2.69
CA THR A 134 8.83 -5.98 2.92
C THR A 134 9.23 -5.54 4.32
N CYS A 135 9.32 -6.50 5.22
CA CYS A 135 9.79 -6.28 6.57
C CYS A 135 11.31 -6.36 6.59
N LEU A 136 11.94 -5.34 7.20
CA LEU A 136 13.40 -5.16 7.09
C LEU A 136 14.22 -6.34 7.60
N ARG A 137 13.68 -7.10 8.55
CA ARG A 137 14.33 -8.30 9.09
C ARG A 137 13.33 -9.16 9.85
N VAL A 138 13.72 -10.40 10.12
CA VAL A 138 12.93 -11.30 10.96
C VAL A 138 12.80 -10.68 12.35
N ARG A 139 11.58 -10.69 12.89
CA ARG A 139 11.25 -10.06 14.16
C ARG A 139 10.81 -11.08 15.19
N PRO A 140 11.16 -10.86 16.47
CA PRO A 140 10.65 -11.72 17.54
C PRO A 140 9.17 -11.49 17.85
N VAL A 141 8.60 -10.34 17.47
CA VAL A 141 7.19 -10.02 17.72
C VAL A 141 6.36 -10.37 16.50
N THR A 142 5.40 -11.28 16.69
CA THR A 142 4.47 -11.72 15.64
C THR A 142 3.06 -11.74 16.20
N ALA A 143 2.06 -11.82 15.30
CA ALA A 143 0.66 -11.85 15.67
C ALA A 143 -0.16 -12.63 14.62
N GLY A 144 -1.32 -13.05 14.99
CA GLY A 144 -2.23 -13.80 14.16
C GLY A 144 -2.62 -15.11 14.76
#